data_f116c53c94ec135fedf819162b703c5a
#
_entry.id   f116c53c94ec135fedf819162b703c5a
#
_cell.length_a   1.000
_cell.length_b   1.000
_cell.length_c   1.000
_cell.angle_alpha   90.00
_cell.angle_beta   90.00
_cell.angle_gamma   90.00
#
_symmetry.space_group_name_H-M   'P 1'
#
loop_
_entity.id
_entity.type
_entity.pdbx_description
1 polymer ?
#
loop_
_entity_poly.entity_id
_entity_poly.type
_entity_poly.pdbx_seq_one_letter_code
_entity_poly.pdbx_strand_id
1 'polypeptide(L)'
;MSKPPLPKQASIERLPRPAADADYSGVVAGADIIYFPADRAVSGARSEPSAMVLEALRQSGTPFAIAWDLIDATQQPLLDELQTKTGAARDEVIARLDLAGTGRAREHCRAVLREARFATVRHLAVQPPEPLVASIRAGTISPDEEKRISDGFKAPAGGLEAYTERLSGTRGASQTDLPGAYRAQVATEQFAAEQIVQHFRAGGAGGKLLVFMRRDVLAPGAGVPQYVAQKMELRQVILSSDASPTREKMLTQAKPETPQ
;
A
#
# COMPACT_ATOMS: atom_id res chain seq x y z
N MET A 1 -10.57 -1.76 39.81
CA MET A 1 -10.83 -0.83 38.70
C MET A 1 -9.70 -1.03 37.70
N SER A 2 -9.97 -1.65 36.52
CA SER A 2 -8.96 -1.84 35.47
C SER A 2 -8.67 -0.48 34.83
N LYS A 3 -7.38 -0.16 34.70
CA LYS A 3 -6.91 1.06 34.03
C LYS A 3 -7.42 1.03 32.57
N PRO A 4 -8.04 2.11 32.05
CA PRO A 4 -8.47 2.15 30.67
C PRO A 4 -7.27 1.90 29.75
N PRO A 5 -7.44 1.16 28.64
CA PRO A 5 -6.35 0.94 27.70
C PRO A 5 -5.84 2.28 27.19
N LEU A 6 -4.52 2.44 27.15
CA LEU A 6 -3.89 3.62 26.56
C LEU A 6 -4.37 3.77 25.11
N PRO A 7 -4.62 5.01 24.64
CA PRO A 7 -5.00 5.24 23.25
C PRO A 7 -3.94 4.62 22.33
N LYS A 8 -4.38 3.92 21.29
CA LYS A 8 -3.50 3.37 20.28
C LYS A 8 -2.85 4.55 19.55
N GLN A 9 -1.55 4.71 19.66
CA GLN A 9 -0.82 5.68 18.85
C GLN A 9 -0.56 5.08 17.47
N ALA A 10 -0.74 5.87 16.41
CA ALA A 10 -0.29 5.48 15.08
C ALA A 10 1.21 5.18 15.11
N SER A 11 1.60 4.03 14.59
CA SER A 11 3.00 3.63 14.52
C SER A 11 3.32 3.05 13.15
N ILE A 12 4.48 3.40 12.62
CA ILE A 12 5.03 2.84 11.39
C ILE A 12 6.35 2.16 11.77
N GLU A 13 6.44 0.86 11.56
CA GLU A 13 7.63 0.07 11.82
C GLU A 13 8.18 -0.49 10.52
N ARG A 14 9.48 -0.31 10.28
CA ARG A 14 10.18 -0.97 9.19
C ARG A 14 10.92 -2.17 9.72
N LEU A 15 10.63 -3.33 9.16
CA LEU A 15 11.34 -4.55 9.47
C LEU A 15 12.35 -4.85 8.35
N PRO A 16 13.57 -5.28 8.69
CA PRO A 16 14.51 -5.80 7.71
C PRO A 16 13.88 -6.99 6.99
N ARG A 17 14.42 -7.33 5.81
CA ARG A 17 14.00 -8.53 5.10
C ARG A 17 14.17 -9.74 6.03
N PRO A 18 13.09 -10.44 6.37
CA PRO A 18 13.23 -11.63 7.20
C PRO A 18 13.98 -12.75 6.45
N ALA A 19 14.61 -13.62 7.20
CA ALA A 19 15.16 -14.86 6.66
C ALA A 19 14.08 -15.70 5.96
N ALA A 20 14.46 -16.59 5.06
CA ALA A 20 13.54 -17.43 4.31
C ALA A 20 12.66 -18.38 5.20
N ASP A 21 13.04 -18.54 6.45
CA ASP A 21 12.37 -19.33 7.48
C ASP A 21 11.77 -18.49 8.62
N ALA A 22 11.63 -17.15 8.39
CA ALA A 22 11.14 -16.26 9.42
C ALA A 22 9.68 -16.54 9.79
N ASP A 23 9.40 -16.56 11.09
CA ASP A 23 8.03 -16.59 11.60
C ASP A 23 7.39 -15.20 11.54
N TYR A 24 6.40 -15.07 10.66
CA TYR A 24 5.63 -13.84 10.51
C TYR A 24 4.45 -13.71 11.47
N SER A 25 4.19 -14.70 12.32
CA SER A 25 3.05 -14.69 13.25
C SER A 25 3.08 -13.48 14.19
N GLY A 26 4.23 -13.13 14.71
CA GLY A 26 4.41 -11.94 15.54
C GLY A 26 4.15 -10.63 14.79
N VAL A 27 4.59 -10.53 13.53
CA VAL A 27 4.30 -9.37 12.66
C VAL A 27 2.82 -9.26 12.40
N VAL A 28 2.19 -10.37 12.00
CA VAL A 28 0.74 -10.43 11.72
C VAL A 28 -0.06 -10.10 12.97
N ALA A 29 0.31 -10.63 14.15
CA ALA A 29 -0.39 -10.31 15.40
C ALA A 29 -0.26 -8.82 15.76
N GLY A 30 0.91 -8.24 15.56
CA GLY A 30 1.24 -6.87 15.96
C GLY A 30 0.74 -5.77 15.03
N ALA A 31 0.45 -6.04 13.75
CA ALA A 31 0.11 -5.05 12.75
C ALA A 31 -1.38 -5.01 12.42
N ASP A 32 -1.90 -3.82 12.11
CA ASP A 32 -3.19 -3.62 11.46
C ASP A 32 -3.02 -3.56 9.94
N ILE A 33 -1.90 -2.97 9.46
CA ILE A 33 -1.51 -2.92 8.04
C ILE A 33 -0.10 -3.49 7.87
N ILE A 34 0.08 -4.34 6.86
CA ILE A 34 1.37 -4.89 6.46
C ILE A 34 1.63 -4.49 5.01
N TYR A 35 2.65 -3.67 4.78
CA TYR A 35 3.07 -3.26 3.44
C TYR A 35 4.16 -4.18 2.91
N PHE A 36 3.96 -4.67 1.69
CA PHE A 36 4.88 -5.53 0.99
C PHE A 36 5.33 -4.86 -0.33
N PRO A 37 6.65 -4.63 -0.55
CA PRO A 37 7.15 -4.07 -1.80
C PRO A 37 6.93 -5.04 -2.96
N ALA A 38 6.07 -4.65 -3.93
CA ALA A 38 5.66 -5.50 -5.05
C ALA A 38 6.71 -5.65 -6.16
N ASP A 39 7.70 -4.75 -6.21
CA ASP A 39 8.72 -4.68 -7.26
C ASP A 39 9.84 -5.70 -7.12
N ARG A 40 9.86 -6.46 -6.03
CA ARG A 40 10.87 -7.49 -5.74
C ARG A 40 10.29 -8.89 -5.52
N ALA A 41 9.29 -9.25 -6.26
CA ALA A 41 8.86 -10.63 -6.29
C ALA A 41 9.98 -11.51 -6.84
N VAL A 42 10.47 -12.41 -6.03
CA VAL A 42 11.38 -13.47 -6.44
C VAL A 42 10.53 -14.64 -6.92
N SER A 43 10.84 -15.17 -8.08
CA SER A 43 10.06 -16.20 -8.74
C SER A 43 9.92 -17.49 -7.92
N GLY A 44 8.69 -17.92 -7.69
CA GLY A 44 8.32 -19.34 -7.81
C GLY A 44 8.55 -20.29 -6.65
N ALA A 45 8.94 -19.85 -5.45
CA ALA A 45 9.12 -20.76 -4.33
C ALA A 45 8.12 -20.48 -3.19
N ARG A 46 7.62 -21.56 -2.56
CA ARG A 46 6.78 -21.51 -1.33
C ARG A 46 7.48 -20.78 -0.16
N SER A 47 8.76 -20.47 -0.29
CA SER A 47 9.59 -19.69 0.64
C SER A 47 9.60 -18.19 0.35
N GLU A 48 8.75 -17.69 -0.56
CA GLU A 48 8.61 -16.25 -0.76
C GLU A 48 7.99 -15.58 0.47
N PRO A 49 8.55 -14.44 0.93
CA PRO A 49 8.01 -13.72 2.08
C PRO A 49 6.52 -13.37 1.96
N SER A 50 6.03 -13.11 0.75
CA SER A 50 4.61 -12.83 0.51
C SER A 50 3.71 -14.04 0.78
N ALA A 51 4.11 -15.24 0.35
CA ALA A 51 3.38 -16.47 0.63
C ALA A 51 3.39 -16.82 2.12
N MET A 52 4.51 -16.56 2.81
CA MET A 52 4.63 -16.78 4.25
C MET A 52 3.75 -15.80 5.06
N VAL A 53 3.69 -14.52 4.66
CA VAL A 53 2.79 -13.53 5.29
C VAL A 53 1.32 -13.92 5.05
N LEU A 54 0.96 -14.34 3.85
CA LEU A 54 -0.39 -14.82 3.54
C LEU A 54 -0.78 -16.03 4.38
N GLU A 55 0.14 -16.98 4.53
CA GLU A 55 -0.09 -18.18 5.36
C GLU A 55 -0.23 -17.80 6.84
N ALA A 56 0.62 -16.91 7.36
CA ALA A 56 0.50 -16.41 8.73
C ALA A 56 -0.83 -15.65 8.96
N LEU A 57 -1.29 -14.86 8.00
CA LEU A 57 -2.59 -14.19 8.04
C LEU A 57 -3.73 -15.22 8.08
N ARG A 58 -3.67 -16.26 7.24
CA ARG A 58 -4.64 -17.35 7.22
C ARG A 58 -4.70 -18.10 8.55
N GLN A 59 -3.52 -18.42 9.12
CA GLN A 59 -3.41 -19.15 10.39
C GLN A 59 -3.86 -18.31 11.59
N SER A 60 -3.75 -16.98 11.52
CA SER A 60 -4.20 -16.09 12.60
C SER A 60 -5.70 -16.17 12.87
N GLY A 61 -6.50 -16.65 11.91
CA GLY A 61 -7.96 -16.66 11.99
C GLY A 61 -8.60 -15.26 11.96
N THR A 62 -7.78 -14.19 11.87
CA THR A 62 -8.28 -12.82 11.79
C THR A 62 -8.72 -12.53 10.35
N PRO A 63 -9.91 -11.95 10.12
CA PRO A 63 -10.29 -11.48 8.79
C PRO A 63 -9.23 -10.53 8.21
N PHE A 64 -8.95 -10.64 6.93
CA PHE A 64 -8.03 -9.74 6.26
C PHE A 64 -8.46 -9.41 4.83
N ALA A 65 -7.92 -8.32 4.31
CA ALA A 65 -8.06 -7.94 2.92
C ALA A 65 -6.68 -7.74 2.28
N ILE A 66 -6.64 -7.66 0.95
CA ILE A 66 -5.41 -7.40 0.19
C ILE A 66 -5.62 -6.17 -0.68
N ALA A 67 -4.73 -5.18 -0.57
CA ALA A 67 -4.73 -3.98 -1.40
C ALA A 67 -3.59 -4.03 -2.43
N TRP A 68 -3.85 -3.49 -3.64
CA TRP A 68 -2.99 -3.58 -4.81
C TRP A 68 -2.71 -2.22 -5.42
N ASP A 69 -1.49 -1.72 -5.31
CA ASP A 69 -1.01 -0.52 -6.03
C ASP A 69 -0.73 -0.78 -7.53
N LEU A 70 -0.80 -2.03 -7.96
CA LEU A 70 -0.64 -2.44 -9.36
C LEU A 70 -1.97 -2.54 -10.13
N ILE A 71 -3.09 -2.29 -9.46
CA ILE A 71 -4.42 -2.39 -10.05
C ILE A 71 -5.12 -1.04 -9.92
N ASP A 72 -5.48 -0.50 -11.07
CA ASP A 72 -6.22 0.75 -11.20
C ASP A 72 -7.62 0.64 -10.55
N ALA A 73 -8.04 1.68 -9.84
CA ALA A 73 -9.30 1.70 -9.11
C ALA A 73 -10.53 1.49 -10.01
N THR A 74 -10.45 1.78 -11.31
CA THR A 74 -11.52 1.48 -12.27
C THR A 74 -11.75 -0.03 -12.46
N GLN A 75 -10.77 -0.85 -12.07
CA GLN A 75 -10.86 -2.31 -12.15
C GLN A 75 -11.38 -2.97 -10.87
N GLN A 76 -11.80 -2.18 -9.86
CA GLN A 76 -12.40 -2.73 -8.64
C GLN A 76 -13.54 -3.72 -8.92
N PRO A 77 -14.43 -3.51 -9.91
CA PRO A 77 -15.47 -4.50 -10.23
C PRO A 77 -14.94 -5.88 -10.64
N LEU A 78 -13.75 -5.93 -11.30
CA LEU A 78 -13.10 -7.21 -11.62
C LEU A 78 -12.55 -7.90 -10.37
N LEU A 79 -12.03 -7.13 -9.42
CA LEU A 79 -11.58 -7.67 -8.12
C LEU A 79 -12.77 -8.18 -7.28
N ASP A 80 -13.90 -7.50 -7.33
CA ASP A 80 -15.12 -7.95 -6.66
C ASP A 80 -15.67 -9.23 -7.32
N GLU A 81 -15.58 -9.35 -8.66
CA GLU A 81 -15.90 -10.57 -9.38
C GLU A 81 -15.05 -11.77 -8.95
N LEU A 82 -13.74 -11.55 -8.66
CA LEU A 82 -12.84 -12.60 -8.18
C LEU A 82 -13.31 -13.28 -6.90
N GLN A 83 -14.02 -12.58 -6.02
CA GLN A 83 -14.52 -13.14 -4.76
C GLN A 83 -15.57 -14.22 -4.96
N THR A 84 -16.28 -14.16 -6.07
CA THR A 84 -17.38 -15.10 -6.38
C THR A 84 -16.96 -16.22 -7.32
N LYS A 85 -15.77 -16.17 -7.90
CA LYS A 85 -15.30 -17.13 -8.90
C LYS A 85 -14.30 -18.12 -8.31
N THR A 86 -14.29 -19.34 -8.85
CA THR A 86 -13.35 -20.40 -8.50
C THR A 86 -12.79 -21.08 -9.76
N GLY A 87 -11.68 -21.79 -9.64
CA GLY A 87 -11.08 -22.56 -10.74
C GLY A 87 -10.82 -21.73 -11.98
N ALA A 88 -11.11 -22.28 -13.16
CA ALA A 88 -10.85 -21.66 -14.46
C ALA A 88 -11.54 -20.27 -14.62
N ALA A 89 -12.77 -20.12 -14.12
CA ALA A 89 -13.47 -18.83 -14.19
C ALA A 89 -12.75 -17.71 -13.40
N ARG A 90 -12.07 -18.05 -12.30
CA ARG A 90 -11.23 -17.13 -11.56
C ARG A 90 -9.98 -16.74 -12.34
N ASP A 91 -9.32 -17.72 -12.98
CA ASP A 91 -8.13 -17.47 -13.81
C ASP A 91 -8.46 -16.58 -15.02
N GLU A 92 -9.66 -16.70 -15.60
CA GLU A 92 -10.15 -15.80 -16.65
C GLU A 92 -10.30 -14.35 -16.17
N VAL A 93 -10.83 -14.13 -14.96
CA VAL A 93 -10.93 -12.79 -14.38
C VAL A 93 -9.52 -12.23 -14.12
N ILE A 94 -8.59 -13.02 -13.58
CA ILE A 94 -7.21 -12.61 -13.36
C ILE A 94 -6.51 -12.23 -14.69
N ALA A 95 -6.80 -12.96 -15.76
CA ALA A 95 -6.24 -12.67 -17.08
C ALA A 95 -6.74 -11.33 -17.67
N ARG A 96 -7.97 -10.91 -17.31
CA ARG A 96 -8.57 -9.64 -17.76
C ARG A 96 -8.03 -8.42 -17.02
N LEU A 97 -7.39 -8.60 -15.85
CA LEU A 97 -6.82 -7.49 -15.10
C LEU A 97 -5.65 -6.86 -15.87
N ASP A 98 -5.74 -5.57 -16.10
CA ASP A 98 -4.64 -4.76 -16.59
C ASP A 98 -3.77 -4.33 -15.40
N LEU A 99 -2.60 -4.94 -15.29
CA LEU A 99 -1.70 -4.75 -14.17
C LEU A 99 -0.61 -3.74 -14.55
N ALA A 100 -0.46 -2.70 -13.76
CA ALA A 100 0.66 -1.77 -13.88
C ALA A 100 2.00 -2.43 -13.53
N GLY A 101 3.10 -1.71 -13.81
CA GLY A 101 4.44 -2.13 -13.40
C GLY A 101 5.16 -3.05 -14.39
N THR A 102 6.27 -3.62 -13.92
CA THR A 102 7.14 -4.51 -14.73
C THR A 102 6.53 -5.90 -14.91
N GLY A 103 6.99 -6.65 -15.91
CA GLY A 103 6.56 -8.04 -16.14
C GLY A 103 6.66 -8.90 -14.89
N ARG A 104 7.75 -8.76 -14.14
CA ARG A 104 7.98 -9.50 -12.88
C ARG A 104 6.98 -9.15 -11.78
N ALA A 105 6.66 -7.85 -11.61
CA ALA A 105 5.65 -7.41 -10.64
C ALA A 105 4.25 -7.91 -11.02
N ARG A 106 3.91 -7.90 -12.33
CA ARG A 106 2.64 -8.43 -12.84
C ARG A 106 2.51 -9.94 -12.60
N GLU A 107 3.56 -10.70 -12.87
CA GLU A 107 3.56 -12.16 -12.62
C GLU A 107 3.38 -12.48 -11.15
N HIS A 108 4.06 -11.75 -10.27
CA HIS A 108 3.89 -11.90 -8.84
C HIS A 108 2.45 -11.58 -8.40
N CYS A 109 1.90 -10.45 -8.84
CA CYS A 109 0.52 -10.09 -8.55
C CYS A 109 -0.45 -11.22 -8.96
N ARG A 110 -0.30 -11.75 -10.17
CA ARG A 110 -1.12 -12.88 -10.63
C ARG A 110 -0.93 -14.14 -9.80
N ALA A 111 0.30 -14.45 -9.38
CA ALA A 111 0.58 -15.60 -8.51
C ALA A 111 -0.13 -15.45 -7.16
N VAL A 112 0.02 -14.30 -6.51
CA VAL A 112 -0.63 -14.02 -5.22
C VAL A 112 -2.17 -14.03 -5.36
N LEU A 113 -2.73 -13.46 -6.44
CA LEU A 113 -4.17 -13.51 -6.71
C LEU A 113 -4.68 -14.95 -6.89
N ARG A 114 -3.87 -15.85 -7.45
CA ARG A 114 -4.21 -17.28 -7.54
C ARG A 114 -4.11 -17.99 -6.19
N GLU A 115 -3.12 -17.67 -5.38
CA GLU A 115 -2.93 -18.25 -4.06
C GLU A 115 -3.95 -17.76 -3.05
N ALA A 116 -4.32 -16.47 -3.08
CA ALA A 116 -5.35 -15.88 -2.24
C ALA A 116 -6.77 -16.33 -2.66
N ARG A 117 -6.96 -17.65 -2.84
CA ARG A 117 -8.24 -18.29 -3.27
C ARG A 117 -9.32 -18.29 -2.20
N PHE A 118 -9.07 -17.69 -1.06
CA PHE A 118 -10.01 -17.72 0.05
C PHE A 118 -11.21 -16.84 -0.30
N ALA A 119 -12.39 -17.44 -0.37
CA ALA A 119 -13.64 -16.74 -0.72
C ALA A 119 -13.97 -15.55 0.20
N THR A 120 -13.29 -15.48 1.33
CA THR A 120 -13.48 -14.41 2.34
C THR A 120 -12.50 -13.25 2.22
N VAL A 121 -11.48 -13.35 1.35
CA VAL A 121 -10.46 -12.29 1.20
C VAL A 121 -10.93 -11.23 0.21
N ARG A 122 -11.20 -10.03 0.70
CA ARG A 122 -11.52 -8.90 -0.14
C ARG A 122 -10.25 -8.35 -0.80
N HIS A 123 -10.33 -8.04 -2.08
CA HIS A 123 -9.27 -7.37 -2.83
C HIS A 123 -9.65 -5.90 -3.09
N LEU A 124 -8.69 -4.99 -2.95
CA LEU A 124 -8.85 -3.55 -3.13
C LEU A 124 -7.88 -3.03 -4.18
N ALA A 125 -8.35 -2.30 -5.16
CA ALA A 125 -7.53 -1.53 -6.07
C ALA A 125 -7.24 -0.17 -5.43
N VAL A 126 -5.95 0.17 -5.26
CA VAL A 126 -5.55 1.42 -4.60
C VAL A 126 -4.71 2.33 -5.50
N GLN A 127 -4.52 1.97 -6.76
CA GLN A 127 -3.90 2.86 -7.74
C GLN A 127 -4.96 3.81 -8.32
N PRO A 128 -4.69 5.13 -8.39
CA PRO A 128 -5.59 6.06 -9.06
C PRO A 128 -5.67 5.76 -10.56
N PRO A 129 -6.81 6.09 -11.21
CA PRO A 129 -6.95 5.98 -12.66
C PRO A 129 -5.87 6.74 -13.42
N GLU A 130 -5.27 6.11 -14.44
CA GLU A 130 -4.21 6.70 -15.24
C GLU A 130 -4.58 8.07 -15.86
N PRO A 131 -5.80 8.28 -16.39
CA PRO A 131 -6.20 9.61 -16.89
C PRO A 131 -6.16 10.70 -15.81
N LEU A 132 -6.52 10.35 -14.56
CA LEU A 132 -6.44 11.27 -13.42
C LEU A 132 -4.99 11.63 -13.11
N VAL A 133 -4.09 10.65 -13.08
CA VAL A 133 -2.65 10.85 -12.87
C VAL A 133 -2.05 11.73 -13.96
N ALA A 134 -2.43 11.51 -15.23
CA ALA A 134 -1.99 12.31 -16.36
C ALA A 134 -2.44 13.78 -16.25
N SER A 135 -3.71 14.02 -15.88
CA SER A 135 -4.25 15.39 -15.68
C SER A 135 -3.52 16.12 -14.55
N ILE A 136 -3.21 15.44 -13.45
CA ILE A 136 -2.45 16.00 -12.33
C ILE A 136 -1.04 16.36 -12.76
N ARG A 137 -0.39 15.47 -13.48
CA ARG A 137 0.95 15.68 -14.01
C ARG A 137 1.01 16.90 -14.93
N ALA A 138 0.03 17.03 -15.82
CA ALA A 138 -0.10 18.15 -16.74
C ALA A 138 -0.55 19.47 -16.07
N GLY A 139 -1.04 19.41 -14.82
CA GLY A 139 -1.61 20.58 -14.12
C GLY A 139 -2.96 21.03 -14.67
N THR A 140 -3.70 20.12 -15.31
CA THR A 140 -5.03 20.38 -15.92
C THR A 140 -6.17 19.78 -15.09
N ILE A 141 -5.88 19.32 -13.89
CA ILE A 141 -6.86 18.72 -12.98
C ILE A 141 -7.94 19.72 -12.57
N SER A 142 -9.18 19.30 -12.60
CA SER A 142 -10.32 20.09 -12.10
C SER A 142 -10.46 19.99 -10.58
N PRO A 143 -11.13 20.97 -9.91
CA PRO A 143 -11.40 20.88 -8.46
C PRO A 143 -12.19 19.63 -8.04
N ASP A 144 -13.06 19.12 -8.90
CA ASP A 144 -13.84 17.92 -8.61
C ASP A 144 -13.00 16.64 -8.72
N GLU A 145 -12.03 16.62 -9.62
CA GLU A 145 -11.05 15.54 -9.71
C GLU A 145 -10.06 15.56 -8.53
N GLU A 146 -9.64 16.75 -8.07
CA GLU A 146 -8.82 16.88 -6.86
C GLU A 146 -9.49 16.25 -5.64
N LYS A 147 -10.79 16.47 -5.44
CA LYS A 147 -11.57 15.85 -4.35
C LYS A 147 -11.60 14.32 -4.43
N ARG A 148 -11.48 13.75 -5.62
CA ARG A 148 -11.42 12.29 -5.81
C ARG A 148 -10.10 11.68 -5.32
N ILE A 149 -9.04 12.47 -5.23
CA ILE A 149 -7.74 12.02 -4.73
C ILE A 149 -7.78 11.96 -3.20
N SER A 150 -8.09 13.07 -2.58
CA SER A 150 -8.23 13.18 -1.13
C SER A 150 -8.86 14.54 -0.79
N ASP A 151 -9.59 14.60 0.32
CA ASP A 151 -10.02 15.88 0.87
C ASP A 151 -8.79 16.73 1.20
N GLY A 152 -8.63 17.86 0.48
CA GLY A 152 -7.53 18.77 0.67
C GLY A 152 -6.20 18.29 0.07
N PHE A 153 -6.24 17.69 -1.14
CA PHE A 153 -5.03 17.37 -1.89
C PHE A 153 -4.06 18.56 -1.92
N LYS A 154 -2.90 18.37 -1.33
CA LYS A 154 -1.79 19.36 -1.36
C LYS A 154 -0.47 18.61 -1.40
N ALA A 155 0.38 19.01 -2.33
CA ALA A 155 1.76 18.57 -2.31
C ALA A 155 2.48 19.23 -1.10
N PRO A 156 3.20 18.45 -0.27
CA PRO A 156 3.94 18.99 0.88
C PRO A 156 4.97 20.03 0.45
N ALA A 157 5.07 21.12 1.21
CA ALA A 157 6.13 22.11 1.01
C ALA A 157 7.51 21.45 1.22
N GLY A 158 8.49 21.76 0.36
CA GLY A 158 9.84 21.16 0.39
C GLY A 158 9.90 19.70 -0.09
N GLY A 159 8.77 19.09 -0.45
CA GLY A 159 8.74 17.71 -0.89
C GLY A 159 9.32 17.50 -2.29
N LEU A 160 9.30 18.53 -3.14
CA LEU A 160 9.90 18.47 -4.49
C LEU A 160 11.42 18.30 -4.42
N GLU A 161 12.08 18.99 -3.51
CA GLU A 161 13.52 18.87 -3.29
C GLU A 161 13.89 17.46 -2.85
N ALA A 162 13.20 16.92 -1.86
CA ALA A 162 13.40 15.56 -1.38
C ALA A 162 13.08 14.52 -2.46
N TYR A 163 12.08 14.75 -3.30
CA TYR A 163 11.76 13.91 -4.45
C TYR A 163 12.87 13.94 -5.50
N THR A 164 13.38 15.13 -5.82
CA THR A 164 14.48 15.32 -6.78
C THR A 164 15.75 14.65 -6.29
N GLU A 165 16.08 14.77 -5.00
CA GLU A 165 17.23 14.12 -4.40
C GLU A 165 17.14 12.58 -4.51
N ARG A 166 15.98 12.01 -4.23
CA ARG A 166 15.74 10.57 -4.41
C ARG A 166 15.93 10.11 -5.86
N LEU A 167 15.49 10.91 -6.84
CA LEU A 167 15.63 10.57 -8.25
C LEU A 167 17.06 10.76 -8.76
N SER A 168 17.84 11.67 -8.20
CA SER A 168 19.23 11.92 -8.64
C SER A 168 20.12 10.68 -8.50
N GLY A 169 19.80 9.77 -7.57
CA GLY A 169 20.42 8.45 -7.44
C GLY A 169 19.95 7.41 -8.47
N THR A 170 18.94 7.71 -9.27
CA THR A 170 18.33 6.76 -10.21
C THR A 170 18.74 7.08 -11.65
N ARG A 171 19.56 6.21 -12.27
CA ARG A 171 19.98 6.39 -13.67
C ARG A 171 18.76 6.43 -14.60
N GLY A 172 18.64 7.49 -15.39
CA GLY A 172 17.66 7.61 -16.47
C GLY A 172 16.39 8.41 -16.15
N ALA A 173 16.27 9.05 -15.00
CA ALA A 173 15.18 9.97 -14.73
C ALA A 173 15.32 11.21 -15.63
N SER A 174 14.34 11.42 -16.53
CA SER A 174 14.27 12.66 -17.33
C SER A 174 13.93 13.82 -16.40
N GLN A 175 14.79 14.84 -16.37
CA GLN A 175 14.62 16.02 -15.50
C GLN A 175 13.61 17.05 -16.05
N THR A 176 13.00 16.79 -17.22
CA THR A 176 12.22 17.80 -17.96
C THR A 176 10.86 18.13 -17.34
N ASP A 177 10.31 17.30 -16.44
CA ASP A 177 8.98 17.54 -15.83
C ASP A 177 8.93 17.06 -14.36
N LEU A 178 9.91 17.48 -13.57
CA LEU A 178 9.97 17.10 -12.15
C LEU A 178 8.77 17.62 -11.32
N PRO A 179 8.29 18.88 -11.47
CA PRO A 179 7.14 19.34 -10.69
C PRO A 179 5.85 18.57 -10.99
N GLY A 180 5.58 18.24 -12.26
CA GLY A 180 4.42 17.44 -12.65
C GLY A 180 4.54 16.01 -12.17
N ALA A 181 5.71 15.39 -12.30
CA ALA A 181 5.98 14.05 -11.81
C ALA A 181 5.84 13.96 -10.29
N TYR A 182 6.32 14.95 -9.55
CA TYR A 182 6.16 15.04 -8.10
C TYR A 182 4.68 15.15 -7.70
N ARG A 183 3.90 16.04 -8.34
CA ARG A 183 2.46 16.15 -8.06
C ARG A 183 1.74 14.83 -8.32
N ALA A 184 2.04 14.17 -9.43
CA ALA A 184 1.47 12.86 -9.76
C ALA A 184 1.83 11.79 -8.71
N GLN A 185 3.08 11.78 -8.23
CA GLN A 185 3.51 10.88 -7.16
C GLN A 185 2.74 11.12 -5.87
N VAL A 186 2.66 12.37 -5.40
CA VAL A 186 1.92 12.75 -4.18
C VAL A 186 0.44 12.39 -4.31
N ALA A 187 -0.17 12.63 -5.47
CA ALA A 187 -1.56 12.27 -5.72
C ALA A 187 -1.79 10.75 -5.64
N THR A 188 -0.89 9.97 -6.21
CA THR A 188 -0.93 8.51 -6.14
C THR A 188 -0.85 8.04 -4.68
N GLU A 189 0.05 8.60 -3.89
CA GLU A 189 0.22 8.26 -2.48
C GLU A 189 -1.01 8.64 -1.65
N GLN A 190 -1.57 9.83 -1.85
CA GLN A 190 -2.75 10.29 -1.10
C GLN A 190 -4.00 9.53 -1.50
N PHE A 191 -4.19 9.22 -2.80
CA PHE A 191 -5.30 8.40 -3.27
C PHE A 191 -5.26 7.01 -2.63
N ALA A 192 -4.11 6.33 -2.68
CA ALA A 192 -3.95 5.01 -2.07
C ALA A 192 -4.21 5.04 -0.56
N ALA A 193 -3.70 6.05 0.14
CA ALA A 193 -3.96 6.23 1.56
C ALA A 193 -5.45 6.43 1.85
N GLU A 194 -6.16 7.20 1.02
CA GLU A 194 -7.60 7.41 1.17
C GLU A 194 -8.39 6.11 0.99
N GLN A 195 -8.07 5.30 -0.03
CA GLN A 195 -8.71 3.99 -0.23
C GLN A 195 -8.50 3.06 0.98
N ILE A 196 -7.30 3.05 1.54
CA ILE A 196 -6.98 2.27 2.74
C ILE A 196 -7.79 2.76 3.94
N VAL A 197 -7.82 4.07 4.17
CA VAL A 197 -8.57 4.69 5.28
C VAL A 197 -10.08 4.40 5.14
N GLN A 198 -10.63 4.53 3.93
CA GLN A 198 -12.03 4.23 3.66
C GLN A 198 -12.37 2.76 3.92
N HIS A 199 -11.47 1.84 3.57
CA HIS A 199 -11.64 0.41 3.88
C HIS A 199 -11.83 0.19 5.39
N PHE A 200 -10.97 0.77 6.22
CA PHE A 200 -11.09 0.64 7.67
C PHE A 200 -12.33 1.33 8.24
N ARG A 201 -12.73 2.48 7.71
CA ARG A 201 -13.95 3.19 8.13
C ARG A 201 -15.23 2.45 7.74
N ALA A 202 -15.24 1.76 6.62
CA ALA A 202 -16.39 1.00 6.11
C ALA A 202 -16.61 -0.35 6.82
N GLY A 203 -15.95 -0.61 7.93
CA GLY A 203 -16.12 -1.85 8.70
C GLY A 203 -14.96 -2.85 8.59
N GLY A 204 -13.88 -2.48 7.91
CA GLY A 204 -12.61 -3.20 7.97
C GLY A 204 -11.93 -3.13 9.36
N ALA A 205 -12.53 -2.38 10.30
CA ALA A 205 -12.08 -2.29 11.68
C ALA A 205 -12.21 -3.65 12.36
N GLY A 206 -11.08 -4.21 12.80
CA GLY A 206 -11.00 -5.57 13.37
C GLY A 206 -10.39 -6.61 12.42
N GLY A 207 -10.26 -6.28 11.12
CA GLY A 207 -9.49 -7.03 10.16
C GLY A 207 -8.08 -6.50 9.98
N LYS A 208 -7.29 -7.19 9.18
CA LYS A 208 -5.93 -6.80 8.79
C LYS A 208 -5.89 -6.46 7.30
N LEU A 209 -4.94 -5.62 6.90
CA LEU A 209 -4.74 -5.28 5.50
C LEU A 209 -3.32 -5.62 5.08
N LEU A 210 -3.17 -6.51 4.10
CA LEU A 210 -1.92 -6.73 3.39
C LEU A 210 -1.90 -5.85 2.14
N VAL A 211 -0.88 -5.01 1.99
CA VAL A 211 -0.80 -4.04 0.90
C VAL A 211 0.42 -4.34 0.04
N PHE A 212 0.19 -4.71 -1.22
CA PHE A 212 1.24 -4.83 -2.22
C PHE A 212 1.42 -3.50 -2.94
N MET A 213 2.55 -2.87 -2.72
CA MET A 213 2.85 -1.53 -3.21
C MET A 213 4.23 -1.44 -3.85
N ARG A 214 4.40 -0.49 -4.77
CA ARG A 214 5.73 -0.11 -5.26
C ARG A 214 6.55 0.50 -4.12
N ARG A 215 7.86 0.31 -4.18
CA ARG A 215 8.78 0.78 -3.14
C ARG A 215 8.82 2.30 -3.01
N ASP A 216 8.72 3.02 -4.11
CA ASP A 216 8.81 4.47 -4.16
C ASP A 216 7.69 5.14 -3.34
N VAL A 217 6.51 4.53 -3.26
CA VAL A 217 5.38 5.02 -2.44
C VAL A 217 5.45 4.59 -0.96
N LEU A 218 6.46 3.80 -0.58
CA LEU A 218 6.75 3.36 0.79
C LEU A 218 7.94 4.11 1.41
N ALA A 219 8.30 5.29 0.90
CA ALA A 219 9.47 6.04 1.33
C ALA A 219 9.40 6.44 2.82
N PRO A 220 10.55 6.47 3.54
CA PRO A 220 10.61 6.94 4.92
C PRO A 220 10.18 8.41 5.05
N GLY A 221 9.37 8.73 6.07
CA GLY A 221 8.91 10.08 6.34
C GLY A 221 7.95 10.68 5.29
N ALA A 222 7.60 9.90 4.27
CA ALA A 222 6.70 10.26 3.18
C ALA A 222 5.92 9.02 2.71
N GLY A 223 5.11 9.16 1.66
CA GLY A 223 4.41 8.03 1.06
C GLY A 223 3.16 7.59 1.79
N VAL A 224 2.57 6.52 1.30
CA VAL A 224 1.25 6.02 1.73
C VAL A 224 1.16 5.77 3.24
N PRO A 225 2.13 5.11 3.91
CA PRO A 225 2.02 4.85 5.35
C PRO A 225 1.90 6.12 6.18
N GLN A 226 2.63 7.18 5.77
CA GLN A 226 2.58 8.46 6.46
C GLN A 226 1.22 9.16 6.30
N TYR A 227 0.65 9.15 5.10
CA TYR A 227 -0.68 9.71 4.86
C TYR A 227 -1.78 8.94 5.60
N VAL A 228 -1.68 7.62 5.70
CA VAL A 228 -2.59 6.81 6.53
C VAL A 228 -2.46 7.18 7.99
N ALA A 229 -1.24 7.30 8.53
CA ALA A 229 -0.99 7.63 9.92
C ALA A 229 -1.50 9.03 10.32
N GLN A 230 -1.56 9.98 9.38
CA GLN A 230 -2.17 11.30 9.59
C GLN A 230 -3.69 11.25 9.74
N LYS A 231 -4.34 10.20 9.25
CA LYS A 231 -5.80 10.08 9.19
C LYS A 231 -6.38 9.04 10.16
N MET A 232 -5.57 8.06 10.58
CA MET A 232 -6.00 6.96 11.45
C MET A 232 -4.87 6.45 12.34
N GLU A 233 -5.23 6.08 13.57
CA GLU A 233 -4.33 5.45 14.54
C GLU A 233 -4.24 3.94 14.30
N LEU A 234 -3.42 3.53 13.34
CA LEU A 234 -3.19 2.15 12.96
C LEU A 234 -1.72 1.76 13.16
N ARG A 235 -1.48 0.51 13.53
CA ARG A 235 -0.13 -0.07 13.59
C ARG A 235 0.25 -0.57 12.21
N GLN A 236 1.23 0.07 11.62
CA GLN A 236 1.67 -0.17 10.27
C GLN A 236 3.05 -0.80 10.27
N VAL A 237 3.24 -1.86 9.52
CA VAL A 237 4.53 -2.53 9.34
C VAL A 237 4.89 -2.53 7.86
N ILE A 238 6.09 -2.07 7.54
CA ILE A 238 6.66 -2.13 6.19
C ILE A 238 7.72 -3.23 6.20
N LEU A 239 7.49 -4.27 5.40
CA LEU A 239 8.48 -5.32 5.20
C LEU A 239 9.52 -4.81 4.20
N SER A 240 10.74 -4.55 4.68
CA SER A 240 11.82 -4.09 3.80
C SER A 240 12.28 -5.24 2.89
N SER A 241 12.63 -4.89 1.65
CA SER A 241 13.30 -5.82 0.74
C SER A 241 14.82 -5.82 0.90
N ASP A 242 15.36 -4.90 1.70
CA ASP A 242 16.78 -4.73 1.88
C ASP A 242 17.25 -5.49 3.13
N ALA A 243 18.42 -6.13 3.03
CA ALA A 243 19.06 -6.85 4.12
C ALA A 243 19.66 -5.90 5.19
N SER A 244 19.29 -4.62 5.20
CA SER A 244 19.80 -3.65 6.16
C SER A 244 19.25 -3.97 7.55
N PRO A 245 20.09 -4.17 8.56
CA PRO A 245 19.69 -4.67 9.88
C PRO A 245 19.01 -3.61 10.76
N THR A 246 18.70 -2.44 10.24
CA THR A 246 18.20 -1.33 11.07
C THR A 246 16.69 -1.41 11.21
N ARG A 247 16.23 -1.77 12.41
CA ARG A 247 14.83 -1.63 12.81
C ARG A 247 14.56 -0.17 13.07
N GLU A 248 13.82 0.47 12.19
CA GLU A 248 13.44 1.87 12.32
C GLU A 248 12.00 1.94 12.80
N LYS A 249 11.79 2.47 13.99
CA LYS A 249 10.46 2.73 14.56
C LYS A 249 10.19 4.22 14.50
N MET A 250 9.30 4.63 13.61
CA MET A 250 8.84 6.01 13.54
C MET A 250 7.55 6.16 14.33
N LEU A 251 7.61 6.92 15.41
CA LEU A 251 6.41 7.37 16.13
C LEU A 251 5.93 8.66 15.46
N THR A 252 4.72 8.68 14.94
CA THR A 252 4.09 9.91 14.48
C THR A 252 3.76 10.75 15.71
N GLN A 253 4.38 11.92 15.83
CA GLN A 253 3.98 12.91 16.83
C GLN A 253 2.56 13.38 16.48
N ALA A 254 1.66 13.25 17.44
CA ALA A 254 0.35 13.87 17.34
C ALA A 254 0.53 15.38 17.06
N LYS A 255 -0.21 15.88 16.06
CA LYS A 255 -0.24 17.31 15.75
C LYS A 255 -0.62 18.05 17.03
N PRO A 256 0.14 19.06 17.49
CA PRO A 256 -0.26 19.82 18.66
C PRO A 256 -1.61 20.46 18.36
N GLU A 257 -2.60 20.20 19.21
CA GLU A 257 -3.88 20.90 19.18
C GLU A 257 -3.58 22.38 19.36
N THR A 258 -3.98 23.17 18.38
CA THR A 258 -3.93 24.63 18.48
C THR A 258 -4.98 25.02 19.53
N PRO A 259 -4.59 25.66 20.66
CA PRO A 259 -5.59 26.12 21.61
C PRO A 259 -6.45 27.19 20.95
N GLN A 260 -7.77 27.07 21.10
CA GLN A 260 -8.76 28.07 20.71
C GLN A 260 -8.68 29.31 21.58
#